data_b2b2a1cd7c2c5eb6653a8bada58a1cb2
#
_entry.id   b2b2a1cd7c2c5eb6653a8bada58a1cb2
#
_cell.length_a   1.000
_cell.length_b   1.000
_cell.length_c   1.000
_cell.angle_alpha   90.00
_cell.angle_beta   90.00
_cell.angle_gamma   90.00
#
_symmetry.space_group_name_H-M   'P 1'
#
loop_
_entity.id
_entity.type
_entity.pdbx_description
1 polymer ?
#
loop_
_entity_poly.entity_id
_entity_poly.type
_entity_poly.pdbx_seq_one_letter_code
_entity_poly.pdbx_strand_id
1 'polypeptide(L)'
;MAVRTPDPDPDGRPSDDEPVEYGAAWLTDIELEQLRHRIPIVYVEAVPVRLDGLGRVIDVGLLLRATPMGEMRRTIVSGRVLYGETLRDALFRHLEKDLGPMAFPQLPASPVPFTVAEYFPVPSESPYFDARQHAVSLAYVVPVTGTTEPRQDALELTWLTPAEAASDAVCSELEGGRGALVRAALASIGALP
;
A
#
# COMPACT_ATOMS: atom_id res chain seq x y z
N MET A 1 -0.79 -16.05 53.70
CA MET A 1 -1.08 -14.77 53.06
C MET A 1 -1.60 -15.13 51.67
N ALA A 2 -2.92 -15.11 51.49
CA ALA A 2 -3.55 -15.55 50.23
C ALA A 2 -3.49 -14.39 49.20
N VAL A 3 -2.89 -14.68 48.07
CA VAL A 3 -2.87 -13.74 46.91
C VAL A 3 -4.29 -13.72 46.35
N ARG A 4 -4.93 -12.56 46.44
CA ARG A 4 -6.26 -12.30 45.87
C ARG A 4 -6.09 -12.17 44.36
N THR A 5 -6.63 -13.10 43.58
CA THR A 5 -6.81 -12.93 42.14
C THR A 5 -7.79 -11.78 41.88
N PRO A 6 -7.48 -10.82 41.01
CA PRO A 6 -8.44 -9.79 40.67
C PRO A 6 -9.66 -10.40 39.96
N ASP A 7 -10.85 -9.91 40.29
CA ASP A 7 -12.10 -10.28 39.61
C ASP A 7 -12.02 -9.84 38.14
N PRO A 8 -12.52 -10.67 37.18
CA PRO A 8 -12.57 -10.27 35.79
C PRO A 8 -13.51 -9.08 35.61
N ASP A 9 -13.06 -8.13 34.80
CA ASP A 9 -13.83 -6.95 34.37
C ASP A 9 -15.20 -7.41 33.78
N PRO A 10 -16.32 -6.91 34.27
CA PRO A 10 -17.65 -7.29 33.79
C PRO A 10 -17.91 -6.95 32.32
N ASP A 11 -17.12 -6.10 31.68
CA ASP A 11 -17.24 -5.70 30.28
C ASP A 11 -16.32 -6.48 29.31
N GLY A 12 -15.50 -7.42 29.82
CA GLY A 12 -14.64 -8.26 28.98
C GLY A 12 -13.57 -7.51 28.20
N ARG A 13 -13.21 -6.29 28.63
CA ARG A 13 -12.11 -5.53 28.03
C ARG A 13 -10.78 -6.08 28.52
N PRO A 14 -9.78 -6.29 27.61
CA PRO A 14 -8.42 -6.58 28.06
C PRO A 14 -7.90 -5.42 28.91
N SER A 15 -7.17 -5.71 29.98
CA SER A 15 -6.56 -4.68 30.81
C SER A 15 -5.53 -3.90 30.01
N ASP A 16 -5.47 -2.59 30.17
CA ASP A 16 -4.53 -1.68 29.47
C ASP A 16 -3.05 -2.00 29.71
N ASP A 17 -2.74 -2.95 30.60
CA ASP A 17 -1.38 -3.36 30.98
C ASP A 17 -0.92 -4.69 30.37
N GLU A 18 -1.73 -5.41 29.58
CA GLU A 18 -1.25 -6.60 28.88
C GLU A 18 -0.45 -6.20 27.64
N PRO A 19 0.82 -6.66 27.51
CA PRO A 19 1.59 -6.41 26.30
C PRO A 19 0.87 -7.03 25.11
N VAL A 20 0.47 -6.19 24.14
CA VAL A 20 -0.11 -6.67 22.88
C VAL A 20 0.96 -7.51 22.18
N GLU A 21 0.76 -8.80 22.11
CA GLU A 21 1.61 -9.69 21.31
C GLU A 21 1.40 -9.35 19.82
N TYR A 22 2.38 -8.67 19.23
CA TYR A 22 2.35 -8.27 17.81
C TYR A 22 2.18 -9.46 16.83
N GLY A 23 2.35 -10.70 17.31
CA GLY A 23 2.02 -11.91 16.56
C GLY A 23 0.53 -12.05 16.19
N ALA A 24 -0.36 -11.41 16.95
CA ALA A 24 -1.81 -11.39 16.69
C ALA A 24 -2.26 -10.35 15.63
N ALA A 25 -1.32 -9.58 15.04
CA ALA A 25 -1.64 -8.55 14.04
C ALA A 25 -2.08 -9.12 12.68
N TRP A 26 -1.83 -10.42 12.43
CA TRP A 26 -2.22 -11.09 11.19
C TRP A 26 -3.57 -11.77 11.36
N LEU A 27 -4.55 -11.27 10.61
CA LEU A 27 -5.86 -11.92 10.49
C LEU A 27 -5.73 -13.17 9.61
N THR A 28 -6.45 -14.22 9.96
CA THR A 28 -6.70 -15.31 9.02
C THR A 28 -7.50 -14.81 7.81
N ASP A 29 -7.49 -15.56 6.70
CA ASP A 29 -8.25 -15.19 5.51
C ASP A 29 -9.76 -15.06 5.80
N ILE A 30 -10.29 -15.92 6.70
CA ILE A 30 -11.71 -15.90 7.10
C ILE A 30 -12.02 -14.62 7.89
N GLU A 31 -11.19 -14.26 8.87
CA GLU A 31 -11.37 -13.04 9.65
C GLU A 31 -11.27 -11.79 8.77
N LEU A 32 -10.29 -11.76 7.87
CA LEU A 32 -10.13 -10.66 6.93
C LEU A 32 -11.36 -10.51 6.03
N GLU A 33 -11.89 -11.62 5.49
CA GLU A 33 -13.06 -11.58 4.63
C GLU A 33 -14.29 -11.07 5.39
N GLN A 34 -14.47 -11.48 6.65
CA GLN A 34 -15.54 -10.96 7.51
C GLN A 34 -15.41 -9.45 7.76
N LEU A 35 -14.17 -8.94 7.99
CA LEU A 35 -13.92 -7.53 8.23
C LEU A 35 -14.13 -6.68 6.97
N ARG A 36 -13.76 -7.17 5.79
CA ARG A 36 -13.95 -6.47 4.51
C ARG A 36 -15.39 -6.01 4.27
N HIS A 37 -16.37 -6.78 4.77
CA HIS A 37 -17.79 -6.47 4.63
C HIS A 37 -18.35 -5.62 5.77
N ARG A 38 -17.55 -5.24 6.75
CA ARG A 38 -18.04 -4.57 7.98
C ARG A 38 -17.39 -3.24 8.26
N ILE A 39 -16.14 -3.07 7.86
CA ILE A 39 -15.35 -1.85 8.11
C ILE A 39 -14.49 -1.53 6.89
N PRO A 40 -14.16 -0.25 6.65
CA PRO A 40 -13.13 0.12 5.69
C PRO A 40 -11.76 -0.42 6.12
N ILE A 41 -11.02 -0.98 5.18
CA ILE A 41 -9.66 -1.48 5.44
C ILE A 41 -8.64 -0.41 5.09
N VAL A 42 -7.71 -0.14 5.99
CA VAL A 42 -6.65 0.85 5.77
C VAL A 42 -5.50 0.24 4.99
N TYR A 43 -5.09 0.94 3.92
CA TYR A 43 -3.98 0.59 3.05
C TYR A 43 -2.94 1.70 2.98
N VAL A 44 -1.72 1.34 2.66
CA VAL A 44 -0.71 2.24 2.11
C VAL A 44 -0.46 1.86 0.66
N GLU A 45 -0.28 2.85 -0.19
CA GLU A 45 0.12 2.69 -1.59
C GLU A 45 1.35 3.56 -1.86
N ALA A 46 2.30 3.04 -2.60
CA ALA A 46 3.49 3.78 -2.97
C ALA A 46 3.73 3.74 -4.48
N VAL A 47 3.98 4.90 -5.05
CA VAL A 47 4.52 5.06 -6.40
C VAL A 47 6.03 5.18 -6.26
N PRO A 48 6.80 4.11 -6.55
CA PRO A 48 8.26 4.16 -6.47
C PRO A 48 8.81 5.02 -7.61
N VAL A 49 9.78 5.88 -7.30
CA VAL A 49 10.42 6.75 -8.29
C VAL A 49 11.94 6.70 -8.19
N ARG A 50 12.63 6.95 -9.30
CA ARG A 50 14.06 7.21 -9.33
C ARG A 50 14.30 8.68 -9.59
N LEU A 51 15.31 9.23 -8.92
CA LEU A 51 15.68 10.63 -9.03
C LEU A 51 17.04 10.77 -9.71
N ASP A 52 17.22 11.86 -10.48
CA ASP A 52 18.53 12.29 -10.96
C ASP A 52 19.34 12.98 -9.84
N GLY A 53 20.58 13.36 -10.15
CA GLY A 53 21.45 14.07 -9.21
C GLY A 53 20.96 15.47 -8.79
N LEU A 54 19.89 15.98 -9.41
CA LEU A 54 19.23 17.26 -9.09
C LEU A 54 17.91 17.06 -8.36
N GLY A 55 17.55 15.80 -8.03
CA GLY A 55 16.30 15.46 -7.35
C GLY A 55 15.07 15.44 -8.26
N ARG A 56 15.23 15.44 -9.59
CA ARG A 56 14.12 15.33 -10.53
C ARG A 56 13.79 13.86 -10.79
N VAL A 57 12.49 13.54 -10.89
CA VAL A 57 12.05 12.20 -11.23
C VAL A 57 12.43 11.86 -12.67
N ILE A 58 13.16 10.77 -12.83
CA ILE A 58 13.58 10.23 -14.13
C ILE A 58 12.82 8.96 -14.49
N ASP A 59 12.48 8.13 -13.49
CA ASP A 59 11.74 6.90 -13.70
C ASP A 59 10.64 6.72 -12.65
N VAL A 60 9.59 6.01 -13.04
CA VAL A 60 8.44 5.57 -12.23
C VAL A 60 8.37 4.06 -12.29
N GLY A 61 8.34 3.39 -11.15
CA GLY A 61 8.25 1.93 -11.07
C GLY A 61 6.80 1.45 -11.05
N LEU A 62 6.46 0.56 -12.00
CA LEU A 62 5.16 -0.10 -12.05
C LEU A 62 5.35 -1.63 -12.00
N LEU A 63 4.57 -2.26 -11.15
CA LEU A 63 4.56 -3.72 -10.98
C LEU A 63 3.62 -4.37 -12.00
N LEU A 64 3.95 -5.58 -12.42
CA LEU A 64 3.08 -6.47 -13.17
C LEU A 64 2.68 -7.63 -12.27
N ARG A 65 1.39 -7.89 -12.15
CA ARG A 65 0.84 -9.01 -11.34
C ARG A 65 -0.22 -9.77 -12.12
N ALA A 66 -0.36 -11.06 -11.79
CA ALA A 66 -1.53 -11.82 -12.21
C ALA A 66 -2.70 -11.52 -11.26
N THR A 67 -3.86 -11.21 -11.82
CA THR A 67 -5.11 -11.13 -11.04
C THR A 67 -5.58 -12.54 -10.66
N PRO A 68 -6.49 -12.68 -9.69
CA PRO A 68 -7.08 -13.99 -9.36
C PRO A 68 -7.77 -14.68 -10.56
N MET A 69 -8.13 -13.92 -11.59
CA MET A 69 -8.71 -14.44 -12.84
C MET A 69 -7.65 -14.83 -13.89
N GLY A 70 -6.35 -14.68 -13.56
CA GLY A 70 -5.24 -14.97 -14.46
C GLY A 70 -4.91 -13.87 -15.47
N GLU A 71 -5.57 -12.72 -15.40
CA GLU A 71 -5.23 -11.56 -16.23
C GLU A 71 -3.97 -10.89 -15.71
N MET A 72 -3.13 -10.43 -16.64
CA MET A 72 -1.96 -9.63 -16.30
C MET A 72 -2.36 -8.16 -16.19
N ARG A 73 -2.13 -7.55 -15.03
CA ARG A 73 -2.44 -6.14 -14.77
C ARG A 73 -1.25 -5.42 -14.16
N ARG A 74 -1.08 -4.17 -14.56
CA ARG A 74 -0.14 -3.28 -13.88
C ARG A 74 -0.73 -2.79 -12.57
N THR A 75 0.15 -2.56 -11.60
CA THR A 75 -0.22 -2.00 -10.30
C THR A 75 0.96 -1.22 -9.71
N ILE A 76 0.74 -0.60 -8.57
CA ILE A 76 1.78 0.03 -7.74
C ILE A 76 1.99 -0.79 -6.48
N VAL A 77 3.01 -0.48 -5.70
CA VAL A 77 3.20 -1.09 -4.37
C VAL A 77 2.00 -0.77 -3.50
N SER A 78 1.38 -1.79 -2.93
CA SER A 78 0.15 -1.63 -2.16
C SER A 78 0.01 -2.73 -1.11
N GLY A 79 -0.55 -2.36 0.06
CA GLY A 79 -0.89 -3.36 1.05
C GLY A 79 -1.52 -2.79 2.31
N ARG A 80 -2.11 -3.68 3.11
CA ARG A 80 -2.79 -3.33 4.35
C ARG A 80 -1.82 -2.83 5.41
N VAL A 81 -2.28 -1.87 6.21
CA VAL A 81 -1.66 -1.53 7.49
C VAL A 81 -2.12 -2.56 8.53
N LEU A 82 -1.19 -3.10 9.30
CA LEU A 82 -1.49 -4.06 10.36
C LEU A 82 -1.81 -3.34 11.67
N TYR A 83 -2.52 -4.03 12.56
CA TYR A 83 -2.76 -3.50 13.90
C TYR A 83 -1.44 -3.25 14.64
N GLY A 84 -1.29 -2.07 15.23
CA GLY A 84 -0.06 -1.67 15.93
C GLY A 84 1.12 -1.29 15.04
N GLU A 85 0.97 -1.36 13.71
CA GLU A 85 2.00 -0.99 12.75
C GLU A 85 1.92 0.50 12.42
N THR A 86 3.06 1.19 12.35
CA THR A 86 3.08 2.56 11.84
C THR A 86 2.93 2.60 10.32
N LEU A 87 2.45 3.72 9.77
CA LEU A 87 2.35 3.89 8.31
C LEU A 87 3.72 3.76 7.62
N ARG A 88 4.79 4.20 8.30
CA ARG A 88 6.16 4.08 7.80
C ARG A 88 6.61 2.63 7.71
N ASP A 89 6.32 1.84 8.74
CA ASP A 89 6.70 0.42 8.77
C ASP A 89 5.89 -0.38 7.75
N ALA A 90 4.59 -0.07 7.60
CA ALA A 90 3.75 -0.66 6.56
C ALA A 90 4.30 -0.36 5.15
N LEU A 91 4.66 0.90 4.87
CA LEU A 91 5.28 1.28 3.60
C LEU A 91 6.59 0.52 3.37
N PHE A 92 7.47 0.48 4.37
CA PHE A 92 8.75 -0.21 4.27
C PHE A 92 8.55 -1.70 3.97
N ARG A 93 7.69 -2.36 4.74
CA ARG A 93 7.37 -3.79 4.58
C ARG A 93 6.82 -4.11 3.19
N HIS A 94 5.90 -3.28 2.65
CA HIS A 94 5.35 -3.52 1.32
C HIS A 94 6.34 -3.18 0.19
N LEU A 95 7.15 -2.13 0.35
CA LEU A 95 8.21 -1.82 -0.61
C LEU A 95 9.26 -2.91 -0.66
N GLU A 96 9.73 -3.40 0.50
CA GLU A 96 10.68 -4.52 0.56
C GLU A 96 10.09 -5.81 -0.04
N LYS A 97 8.82 -6.10 0.29
CA LYS A 97 8.12 -7.27 -0.25
C LYS A 97 8.05 -7.25 -1.78
N ASP A 98 7.69 -6.11 -2.36
CA ASP A 98 7.40 -6.00 -3.79
C ASP A 98 8.63 -5.65 -4.63
N LEU A 99 9.61 -4.92 -4.08
CA LEU A 99 10.79 -4.45 -4.80
C LEU A 99 12.09 -5.21 -4.43
N GLY A 100 12.05 -5.98 -3.34
CA GLY A 100 13.20 -6.72 -2.84
C GLY A 100 14.02 -5.96 -1.79
N PRO A 101 14.86 -6.67 -1.00
CA PRO A 101 15.58 -6.10 0.14
C PRO A 101 16.73 -5.15 -0.25
N MET A 102 17.13 -5.14 -1.52
CA MET A 102 18.16 -4.24 -2.03
C MET A 102 17.58 -2.97 -2.67
N ALA A 103 16.26 -2.83 -2.69
CA ALA A 103 15.56 -1.61 -3.05
C ALA A 103 15.51 -0.70 -1.83
N PHE A 104 16.42 0.25 -1.71
CA PHE A 104 16.52 1.14 -0.55
C PHE A 104 15.52 2.30 -0.65
N PRO A 105 14.29 2.17 -0.09
CA PRO A 105 13.31 3.24 -0.10
C PRO A 105 13.72 4.36 0.84
N GLN A 106 13.63 5.60 0.38
CA GLN A 106 13.96 6.79 1.16
C GLN A 106 12.69 7.32 1.85
N LEU A 107 12.38 6.76 3.01
CA LEU A 107 11.22 7.14 3.80
C LEU A 107 11.61 8.08 4.94
N PRO A 108 10.97 9.25 5.08
CA PRO A 108 11.15 10.11 6.24
C PRO A 108 10.60 9.43 7.50
N ALA A 109 10.95 9.94 8.68
CA ALA A 109 10.45 9.43 9.95
C ALA A 109 8.91 9.49 10.04
N SER A 110 8.31 10.54 9.48
CA SER A 110 6.86 10.72 9.39
C SER A 110 6.48 10.96 7.92
N PRO A 111 6.15 9.91 7.15
CA PRO A 111 5.74 10.07 5.77
C PRO A 111 4.37 10.76 5.67
N VAL A 112 4.27 11.70 4.72
CA VAL A 112 3.03 12.43 4.45
C VAL A 112 2.47 11.94 3.12
N PRO A 113 1.22 11.45 3.06
CA PRO A 113 0.60 11.03 1.81
C PRO A 113 0.34 12.26 0.91
N PHE A 114 0.53 12.09 -0.40
CA PHE A 114 0.16 13.14 -1.35
C PHE A 114 -1.36 13.19 -1.57
N THR A 115 -2.05 12.08 -1.34
CA THR A 115 -3.52 11.98 -1.39
C THR A 115 -4.02 10.78 -0.59
N VAL A 116 -5.34 10.77 -0.34
CA VAL A 116 -6.10 9.63 0.14
C VAL A 116 -7.01 9.17 -0.98
N ALA A 117 -6.98 7.86 -1.30
CA ALA A 117 -7.83 7.23 -2.30
C ALA A 117 -8.81 6.29 -1.61
N GLU A 118 -10.09 6.41 -1.93
CA GLU A 118 -11.14 5.53 -1.39
C GLU A 118 -11.58 4.55 -2.49
N TYR A 119 -11.36 3.27 -2.25
CA TYR A 119 -11.75 2.18 -3.14
C TYR A 119 -13.07 1.58 -2.69
N PHE A 120 -14.04 1.53 -3.58
CA PHE A 120 -15.34 0.94 -3.30
C PHE A 120 -15.59 -0.32 -4.14
N PRO A 121 -16.42 -1.26 -3.65
CA PRO A 121 -16.84 -2.42 -4.43
C PRO A 121 -17.90 -2.08 -5.50
N VAL A 122 -18.34 -0.81 -5.55
CA VAL A 122 -19.30 -0.30 -6.53
C VAL A 122 -18.61 0.75 -7.39
N PRO A 123 -18.41 0.52 -8.71
CA PRO A 123 -17.64 1.41 -9.56
C PRO A 123 -18.17 2.85 -9.67
N SER A 124 -19.46 3.09 -9.36
CA SER A 124 -20.06 4.43 -9.43
C SER A 124 -19.75 5.33 -8.23
N GLU A 125 -19.22 4.76 -7.13
CA GLU A 125 -19.00 5.51 -5.88
C GLU A 125 -17.70 6.32 -5.89
N SER A 126 -16.68 5.85 -6.64
CA SER A 126 -15.35 6.45 -6.68
C SER A 126 -14.68 6.14 -8.02
N PRO A 127 -13.70 6.95 -8.47
CA PRO A 127 -12.81 6.59 -9.57
C PRO A 127 -11.90 5.40 -9.23
N TYR A 128 -11.82 5.01 -7.95
CA TYR A 128 -11.04 3.88 -7.48
C TYR A 128 -11.96 2.71 -7.13
N PHE A 129 -11.59 1.52 -7.61
CA PHE A 129 -12.44 0.33 -7.50
C PHE A 129 -11.67 -0.88 -6.95
N ASP A 130 -12.24 -1.54 -5.95
CA ASP A 130 -11.83 -2.86 -5.47
C ASP A 130 -13.08 -3.70 -5.19
N ALA A 131 -13.37 -4.69 -6.04
CA ALA A 131 -14.57 -5.53 -5.93
C ALA A 131 -14.70 -6.27 -4.59
N ARG A 132 -13.60 -6.40 -3.83
CA ARG A 132 -13.56 -7.18 -2.59
C ARG A 132 -13.95 -6.40 -1.35
N GLN A 133 -13.82 -5.04 -1.36
CA GLN A 133 -13.87 -4.29 -0.11
C GLN A 133 -14.03 -2.78 -0.31
N HIS A 134 -14.47 -2.11 0.74
CA HIS A 134 -14.21 -0.67 0.92
C HIS A 134 -12.83 -0.51 1.53
N ALA A 135 -11.93 0.21 0.87
CA ALA A 135 -10.61 0.50 1.40
C ALA A 135 -10.29 2.00 1.38
N VAL A 136 -9.60 2.46 2.41
CA VAL A 136 -9.04 3.82 2.49
C VAL A 136 -7.54 3.69 2.38
N SER A 137 -6.98 4.19 1.29
CA SER A 137 -5.56 4.09 0.98
C SER A 137 -4.87 5.44 1.10
N LEU A 138 -3.80 5.47 1.89
CA LEU A 138 -2.88 6.60 1.96
C LEU A 138 -1.81 6.40 0.90
N ALA A 139 -1.71 7.33 -0.06
CA ALA A 139 -0.84 7.19 -1.22
C ALA A 139 0.39 8.09 -1.13
N TYR A 140 1.56 7.51 -1.45
CA TYR A 140 2.87 8.14 -1.28
C TYR A 140 3.68 8.08 -2.58
N VAL A 141 4.50 9.10 -2.82
CA VAL A 141 5.63 9.00 -3.75
C VAL A 141 6.87 8.65 -2.96
N VAL A 142 7.56 7.59 -3.34
CA VAL A 142 8.70 7.09 -2.59
C VAL A 142 9.93 6.99 -3.50
N PRO A 143 10.96 7.82 -3.28
CA PRO A 143 12.24 7.65 -3.95
C PRO A 143 12.88 6.32 -3.55
N VAL A 144 13.38 5.58 -4.54
CA VAL A 144 14.01 4.28 -4.37
C VAL A 144 15.37 4.30 -5.03
N THR A 145 16.40 3.90 -4.26
CA THR A 145 17.75 3.68 -4.76
C THR A 145 18.12 2.21 -4.67
N GLY A 146 19.22 1.81 -5.26
CA GLY A 146 19.67 0.42 -5.23
C GLY A 146 19.03 -0.44 -6.31
N THR A 147 19.20 -1.77 -6.17
CA THR A 147 18.75 -2.76 -7.15
C THR A 147 17.39 -3.28 -6.74
N THR A 148 16.44 -3.24 -7.68
CA THR A 148 15.10 -3.77 -7.47
C THR A 148 14.98 -5.17 -8.08
N GLU A 149 14.44 -6.09 -7.31
CA GLU A 149 14.20 -7.47 -7.71
C GLU A 149 12.81 -7.86 -7.23
N PRO A 150 11.80 -7.88 -8.13
CA PRO A 150 10.42 -8.22 -7.77
C PRO A 150 10.33 -9.57 -7.08
N ARG A 151 9.48 -9.69 -6.07
CA ARG A 151 9.30 -10.89 -5.28
C ARG A 151 7.82 -11.22 -5.07
N GLN A 152 7.57 -12.44 -4.61
CA GLN A 152 6.24 -12.97 -4.30
C GLN A 152 5.27 -12.85 -5.49
N ASP A 153 4.22 -12.02 -5.36
CA ASP A 153 3.17 -11.89 -6.36
C ASP A 153 3.53 -10.94 -7.51
N ALA A 154 4.62 -10.17 -7.37
CA ALA A 154 5.10 -9.28 -8.43
C ALA A 154 5.96 -10.07 -9.41
N LEU A 155 5.48 -10.21 -10.64
CA LEU A 155 6.16 -10.94 -11.71
C LEU A 155 7.26 -10.11 -12.36
N GLU A 156 7.05 -8.80 -12.45
CA GLU A 156 7.95 -7.85 -13.08
C GLU A 156 7.80 -6.47 -12.44
N LEU A 157 8.90 -5.72 -12.40
CA LEU A 157 8.92 -4.28 -12.15
C LEU A 157 9.48 -3.60 -13.39
N THR A 158 8.67 -2.76 -14.02
CA THR A 158 9.08 -1.93 -15.16
C THR A 158 9.33 -0.50 -14.69
N TRP A 159 10.48 0.06 -15.04
CA TRP A 159 10.80 1.47 -14.85
C TRP A 159 10.46 2.22 -16.13
N LEU A 160 9.58 3.22 -16.05
CA LEU A 160 9.08 4.03 -17.16
C LEU A 160 9.42 5.50 -16.92
N THR A 161 9.64 6.26 -17.97
CA THR A 161 9.72 7.72 -17.83
C THR A 161 8.38 8.28 -17.29
N PRO A 162 8.37 9.45 -16.64
CA PRO A 162 7.12 10.08 -16.19
C PRO A 162 6.08 10.23 -17.31
N ALA A 163 6.53 10.57 -18.54
CA ALA A 163 5.64 10.71 -19.70
C ALA A 163 4.98 9.39 -20.11
N GLU A 164 5.75 8.29 -20.13
CA GLU A 164 5.24 6.95 -20.43
C GLU A 164 4.27 6.49 -19.34
N ALA A 165 4.66 6.62 -18.05
CA ALA A 165 3.84 6.22 -16.92
C ALA A 165 2.51 6.97 -16.85
N ALA A 166 2.47 8.25 -17.27
CA ALA A 166 1.27 9.07 -17.31
C ALA A 166 0.44 8.89 -18.60
N SER A 167 0.92 8.14 -19.59
CA SER A 167 0.20 7.94 -20.85
C SER A 167 -1.15 7.23 -20.65
N ASP A 168 -2.13 7.49 -21.53
CA ASP A 168 -3.42 6.80 -21.48
C ASP A 168 -3.28 5.29 -21.66
N ALA A 169 -2.33 4.86 -22.49
CA ALA A 169 -2.05 3.45 -22.73
C ALA A 169 -1.65 2.74 -21.42
N VAL A 170 -0.64 3.25 -20.72
CA VAL A 170 -0.16 2.66 -19.46
C VAL A 170 -1.18 2.81 -18.35
N CYS A 171 -1.82 3.98 -18.21
CA CYS A 171 -2.83 4.22 -17.18
C CYS A 171 -4.05 3.29 -17.30
N SER A 172 -4.44 2.90 -18.50
CA SER A 172 -5.56 1.96 -18.74
C SER A 172 -5.23 0.51 -18.34
N GLU A 173 -3.94 0.14 -18.27
CA GLU A 173 -3.49 -1.17 -17.80
C GLU A 173 -3.46 -1.29 -16.27
N LEU A 174 -3.49 -0.13 -15.57
CA LEU A 174 -3.43 -0.10 -14.11
C LEU A 174 -4.79 -0.46 -13.50
N GLU A 175 -4.78 -1.51 -12.66
CA GLU A 175 -5.98 -2.02 -12.02
C GLU A 175 -6.61 -1.00 -11.04
N GLY A 176 -7.94 -1.08 -10.88
CA GLY A 176 -8.66 -0.38 -9.83
C GLY A 176 -8.59 1.15 -9.88
N GLY A 177 -8.31 1.77 -11.04
CA GLY A 177 -8.21 3.22 -11.18
C GLY A 177 -6.84 3.81 -10.81
N ARG A 178 -5.84 2.98 -10.52
CA ARG A 178 -4.49 3.43 -10.13
C ARG A 178 -3.77 4.26 -11.18
N GLY A 179 -4.21 4.24 -12.44
CA GLY A 179 -3.71 5.16 -13.46
C GLY A 179 -3.93 6.63 -13.09
N ALA A 180 -5.11 6.96 -12.57
CA ALA A 180 -5.39 8.31 -12.05
C ALA A 180 -4.50 8.64 -10.84
N LEU A 181 -4.24 7.66 -9.97
CA LEU A 181 -3.38 7.83 -8.81
C LEU A 181 -1.91 8.10 -9.20
N VAL A 182 -1.39 7.40 -10.21
CA VAL A 182 -0.03 7.64 -10.75
C VAL A 182 0.08 9.05 -11.33
N ARG A 183 -0.91 9.51 -12.08
CA ARG A 183 -0.94 10.90 -12.59
C ARG A 183 -0.98 11.92 -11.45
N ALA A 184 -1.82 11.69 -10.44
CA ALA A 184 -1.89 12.56 -9.27
C ALA A 184 -0.56 12.59 -8.50
N ALA A 185 0.14 11.44 -8.38
CA ALA A 185 1.46 11.36 -7.80
C ALA A 185 2.47 12.24 -8.55
N LEU A 186 2.54 12.10 -9.88
CA LEU A 186 3.43 12.88 -10.72
C LEU A 186 3.11 14.38 -10.68
N ALA A 187 1.81 14.75 -10.68
CA ALA A 187 1.38 16.12 -10.52
C ALA A 187 1.83 16.73 -9.18
N SER A 188 1.72 15.98 -8.08
CA SER A 188 2.06 16.42 -6.73
C SER A 188 3.53 16.82 -6.55
N ILE A 189 4.41 16.25 -7.37
CA ILE A 189 5.87 16.48 -7.35
C ILE A 189 6.37 17.26 -8.57
N GLY A 190 5.44 17.82 -9.38
CA GLY A 190 5.80 18.62 -10.59
C GLY A 190 6.48 17.81 -11.69
N ALA A 191 6.25 16.50 -11.76
CA ALA A 191 6.81 15.59 -12.76
C ALA A 191 5.78 15.11 -13.80
N LEU A 192 4.55 15.60 -13.74
CA LEU A 192 3.54 15.35 -14.79
C LEU A 192 3.92 16.14 -16.04
N PRO A 193 4.03 15.51 -17.22
CA PRO A 193 4.39 16.14 -18.49
C PRO A 193 3.37 17.16 -18.94
#